data_65b8cbf3e5125cc5c52e9121ef098b26
#
_entry.id   65b8cbf3e5125cc5c52e9121ef098b26
#
_cell.length_a   1.000
_cell.length_b   1.000
_cell.length_c   1.000
_cell.angle_alpha   90.00
_cell.angle_beta   90.00
_cell.angle_gamma   90.00
#
_symmetry.space_group_name_H-M   'P 1'
#
loop_
_entity.id
_entity.type
_entity.pdbx_description
1 polymer ?
#
loop_
_entity_poly.entity_id
_entity_poly.type
_entity_poly.pdbx_seq_one_letter_code
_entity_poly.pdbx_strand_id
1 'polypeptide(L)'
;MFLAALIATFGLAFAGPLTHRLTGRWANWLLAAAPAAWFAWLITLVPQVSDGEAWTASVEWVPSLDVHASFYIDGLSLLMALIVTGVGALIMVYSGAYLGTTERHIGRFYAFMLAFIAAMFGLVTADNLVTLFVFWELTSILSFLLIGLKHDYADARKSAQQALVITGGGGLALLGGLVILGVESGQWELSAIRDSGFSGEAVSFAAALILVALGAFTKSAQVPFHGWLPNAMVAPTPVSAYLHSAAMVKAGIYLLARVYPTFHEHELWSWLLVPAGLVTMLLGAWFAIRQDDLKRILAYTTLSALGTLTLLLGLGTEYAVKAAVVFLAAHALYKGALFMAAGAIDHATGTRDITRLRGLWPGMPITSIAISLAAVSMAGIPITLGYLAKETFLAAGLELDSGGPLLLVSAVASGVLALAAASLMTIRPLFSRPAPEHDLHPHGVSVGLWLGPIVLGAASWGLAFLTGPISTWFATPAASAAAGSPIDAKLYLIPEDPAVLALSALTILAGVAV
;
A
#
# COMPACT_ATOMS: atom_id res chain seq x y z
N MET A 1 22.36 -11.33 12.94
CA MET A 1 22.16 -9.91 13.31
C MET A 1 20.78 -9.39 12.91
N PHE A 2 20.32 -9.60 11.67
CA PHE A 2 19.02 -9.13 11.17
C PHE A 2 17.84 -9.59 12.05
N LEU A 3 17.67 -10.91 12.27
CA LEU A 3 16.59 -11.46 13.09
C LEU A 3 16.63 -10.90 14.53
N ALA A 4 17.81 -10.73 15.12
CA ALA A 4 17.94 -10.14 16.44
C ALA A 4 17.47 -8.68 16.48
N ALA A 5 17.77 -7.88 15.45
CA ALA A 5 17.30 -6.51 15.32
C ALA A 5 15.77 -6.45 15.09
N LEU A 6 15.21 -7.39 14.32
CA LEU A 6 13.77 -7.52 14.13
C LEU A 6 13.05 -7.88 15.45
N ILE A 7 13.59 -8.87 16.19
CA ILE A 7 13.10 -9.23 17.53
C ILE A 7 13.20 -8.05 18.49
N ALA A 8 14.30 -7.30 18.47
CA ALA A 8 14.47 -6.10 19.28
C ALA A 8 13.40 -5.04 18.95
N THR A 9 12.99 -4.91 17.68
CA THR A 9 11.90 -4.01 17.28
C THR A 9 10.56 -4.45 17.87
N PHE A 10 10.26 -5.75 17.91
CA PHE A 10 9.10 -6.27 18.63
C PHE A 10 9.21 -6.04 20.15
N GLY A 11 10.40 -6.24 20.73
CA GLY A 11 10.66 -5.93 22.14
C GLY A 11 10.36 -4.46 22.47
N LEU A 12 10.82 -3.55 21.60
CA LEU A 12 10.52 -2.13 21.72
C LEU A 12 9.03 -1.82 21.56
N ALA A 13 8.33 -2.54 20.69
CA ALA A 13 6.89 -2.43 20.54
C ALA A 13 6.16 -2.80 21.84
N PHE A 14 6.51 -3.92 22.46
CA PHE A 14 5.96 -4.31 23.77
C PHE A 14 6.31 -3.33 24.89
N ALA A 15 7.46 -2.67 24.81
CA ALA A 15 7.86 -1.59 25.72
C ALA A 15 7.14 -0.26 25.42
N GLY A 16 6.37 -0.13 24.34
CA GLY A 16 5.69 1.10 23.93
C GLY A 16 4.86 1.78 25.02
N PRO A 17 4.03 1.06 25.81
CA PRO A 17 3.29 1.66 26.93
C PRO A 17 4.21 2.23 28.02
N LEU A 18 5.32 1.56 28.30
CA LEU A 18 6.32 2.02 29.27
C LEU A 18 7.05 3.24 28.74
N THR A 19 7.48 3.20 27.47
CA THR A 19 8.12 4.34 26.81
C THR A 19 7.23 5.59 26.87
N HIS A 20 5.93 5.43 26.61
CA HIS A 20 4.99 6.55 26.72
C HIS A 20 4.88 7.08 28.16
N ARG A 21 4.83 6.19 29.16
CA ARG A 21 4.78 6.60 30.58
C ARG A 21 6.03 7.38 31.01
N LEU A 22 7.20 7.00 30.51
CA LEU A 22 8.48 7.59 30.91
C LEU A 22 8.78 8.91 30.16
N THR A 23 8.41 9.00 28.88
CA THR A 23 8.83 10.10 27.99
C THR A 23 7.69 11.02 27.54
N GLY A 24 6.43 10.63 27.86
CA GLY A 24 5.25 11.43 27.54
C GLY A 24 5.16 11.79 26.05
N ARG A 25 5.15 13.08 25.75
CA ARG A 25 5.03 13.60 24.38
C ARG A 25 6.17 13.22 23.42
N TRP A 26 7.29 12.73 23.93
CA TRP A 26 8.45 12.34 23.11
C TRP A 26 8.42 10.85 22.69
N ALA A 27 7.48 10.07 23.22
CA ALA A 27 7.37 8.64 22.95
C ALA A 27 7.27 8.32 21.45
N ASN A 28 6.45 9.09 20.71
CA ASN A 28 6.24 8.92 19.28
C ASN A 28 7.53 9.10 18.47
N TRP A 29 8.38 10.08 18.83
CA TRP A 29 9.67 10.31 18.18
C TRP A 29 10.68 9.21 18.47
N LEU A 30 10.74 8.76 19.73
CA LEU A 30 11.63 7.67 20.13
C LEU A 30 11.24 6.35 19.45
N LEU A 31 9.95 6.04 19.40
CA LEU A 31 9.45 4.83 18.75
C LEU A 31 9.55 4.90 17.22
N ALA A 32 9.45 6.11 16.63
CA ALA A 32 9.69 6.33 15.21
C ALA A 32 11.15 6.07 14.79
N ALA A 33 12.09 6.16 15.74
CA ALA A 33 13.51 5.91 15.46
C ALA A 33 13.78 4.48 14.97
N ALA A 34 13.00 3.49 15.42
CA ALA A 34 13.19 2.10 14.98
C ALA A 34 12.86 1.91 13.48
N PRO A 35 11.69 2.26 12.96
CA PRO A 35 11.44 2.17 11.52
C PRO A 35 12.32 3.13 10.71
N ALA A 36 12.71 4.30 11.25
CA ALA A 36 13.65 5.20 10.59
C ALA A 36 15.06 4.58 10.47
N ALA A 37 15.53 3.87 11.49
CA ALA A 37 16.80 3.16 11.44
C ALA A 37 16.78 2.03 10.39
N TRP A 38 15.68 1.26 10.31
CA TRP A 38 15.49 0.27 9.25
C TRP A 38 15.49 0.92 7.86
N PHE A 39 14.77 2.03 7.69
CA PHE A 39 14.76 2.77 6.43
C PHE A 39 16.17 3.23 6.04
N ALA A 40 16.93 3.82 6.97
CA ALA A 40 18.30 4.26 6.73
C ALA A 40 19.23 3.09 6.35
N TRP A 41 19.08 1.94 7.01
CA TRP A 41 19.83 0.73 6.66
C TRP A 41 19.47 0.22 5.26
N LEU A 42 18.19 0.18 4.91
CA LEU A 42 17.73 -0.25 3.58
C LEU A 42 18.28 0.63 2.45
N ILE A 43 18.42 1.94 2.68
CA ILE A 43 19.07 2.85 1.71
C ILE A 43 20.51 2.42 1.42
N THR A 44 21.23 1.86 2.38
CA THR A 44 22.59 1.36 2.15
C THR A 44 22.67 0.13 1.27
N LEU A 45 21.55 -0.60 1.10
CA LEU A 45 21.45 -1.77 0.22
C LEU A 45 21.08 -1.41 -1.23
N VAL A 46 20.66 -0.16 -1.50
CA VAL A 46 20.22 0.27 -2.83
C VAL A 46 21.27 -0.02 -3.92
N PRO A 47 22.58 0.34 -3.76
CA PRO A 47 23.58 0.05 -4.79
C PRO A 47 23.69 -1.45 -5.08
N GLN A 48 23.84 -2.29 -4.05
CA GLN A 48 23.96 -3.73 -4.17
C GLN A 48 22.77 -4.34 -4.92
N VAL A 49 21.54 -3.95 -4.53
CA VAL A 49 20.31 -4.48 -5.12
C VAL A 49 20.10 -3.96 -6.56
N SER A 50 20.53 -2.72 -6.85
CA SER A 50 20.48 -2.18 -8.22
C SER A 50 21.43 -2.88 -9.18
N ASP A 51 22.54 -3.43 -8.66
CA ASP A 51 23.50 -4.24 -9.42
C ASP A 51 23.04 -5.70 -9.60
N GLY A 52 21.84 -6.05 -9.12
CA GLY A 52 21.23 -7.37 -9.25
C GLY A 52 21.57 -8.35 -8.14
N GLU A 53 22.29 -7.92 -7.09
CA GLU A 53 22.66 -8.75 -5.97
C GLU A 53 21.62 -8.64 -4.83
N ALA A 54 21.06 -9.79 -4.42
CA ALA A 54 20.16 -9.83 -3.27
C ALA A 54 20.94 -9.89 -1.94
N TRP A 55 20.37 -9.25 -0.91
CA TRP A 55 20.86 -9.44 0.45
C TRP A 55 20.09 -10.58 1.12
N THR A 56 20.80 -11.48 1.82
CA THR A 56 20.21 -12.67 2.43
C THR A 56 20.62 -12.84 3.90
N ALA A 57 19.73 -13.41 4.69
CA ALA A 57 20.03 -13.88 6.04
C ALA A 57 19.15 -15.08 6.36
N SER A 58 19.73 -16.11 7.00
CA SER A 58 19.00 -17.30 7.42
C SER A 58 19.44 -17.71 8.82
N VAL A 59 18.46 -18.21 9.60
CA VAL A 59 18.67 -18.81 10.91
C VAL A 59 17.81 -20.07 10.97
N GLU A 60 18.40 -21.16 11.37
CA GLU A 60 17.68 -22.42 11.60
C GLU A 60 16.66 -22.24 12.72
N TRP A 61 15.37 -22.47 12.41
CA TRP A 61 14.27 -22.23 13.34
C TRP A 61 13.65 -23.53 13.87
N VAL A 62 13.25 -24.45 12.98
CA VAL A 62 12.68 -25.75 13.35
C VAL A 62 13.46 -26.86 12.63
N PRO A 63 14.60 -27.33 13.21
CA PRO A 63 15.51 -28.29 12.55
C PRO A 63 14.83 -29.59 12.12
N SER A 64 13.87 -30.06 12.91
CA SER A 64 13.13 -31.31 12.65
C SER A 64 12.25 -31.27 11.39
N LEU A 65 11.93 -30.08 10.90
CA LEU A 65 11.09 -29.84 9.71
C LEU A 65 11.86 -29.14 8.59
N ASP A 66 13.18 -28.95 8.77
CA ASP A 66 14.02 -28.19 7.84
C ASP A 66 13.48 -26.77 7.55
N VAL A 67 12.86 -26.16 8.57
CA VAL A 67 12.29 -24.80 8.46
C VAL A 67 13.28 -23.77 8.96
N HIS A 68 13.68 -22.88 8.07
CA HIS A 68 14.57 -21.76 8.35
C HIS A 68 13.80 -20.45 8.45
N ALA A 69 14.16 -19.58 9.41
CA ALA A 69 13.77 -18.18 9.37
C ALA A 69 14.70 -17.47 8.37
N SER A 70 14.39 -17.58 7.09
CA SER A 70 15.18 -17.01 6.01
C SER A 70 14.55 -15.71 5.48
N PHE A 71 15.42 -14.76 5.15
CA PHE A 71 15.09 -13.43 4.68
C PHE A 71 15.88 -13.13 3.42
N TYR A 72 15.21 -12.51 2.46
CA TYR A 72 15.72 -12.22 1.13
C TYR A 72 15.28 -10.82 0.71
N ILE A 73 16.23 -9.94 0.40
CA ILE A 73 15.96 -8.56 -0.01
C ILE A 73 16.53 -8.36 -1.42
N ASP A 74 15.66 -8.46 -2.39
CA ASP A 74 15.88 -8.09 -3.79
C ASP A 74 15.19 -6.74 -4.09
N GLY A 75 15.09 -6.36 -5.36
CA GLY A 75 14.47 -5.11 -5.77
C GLY A 75 13.01 -4.93 -5.30
N LEU A 76 12.20 -5.99 -5.36
CA LEU A 76 10.80 -5.93 -4.93
C LEU A 76 10.68 -5.84 -3.41
N SER A 77 11.43 -6.65 -2.67
CA SER A 77 11.49 -6.58 -1.21
C SER A 77 12.02 -5.24 -0.73
N LEU A 78 13.08 -4.73 -1.36
CA LEU A 78 13.68 -3.43 -1.00
C LEU A 78 12.68 -2.29 -1.18
N LEU A 79 11.99 -2.22 -2.33
CA LEU A 79 10.96 -1.21 -2.59
C LEU A 79 9.86 -1.25 -1.52
N MET A 80 9.32 -2.44 -1.25
CA MET A 80 8.26 -2.61 -0.25
C MET A 80 8.76 -2.31 1.17
N ALA A 81 9.95 -2.75 1.54
CA ALA A 81 10.55 -2.49 2.85
C ALA A 81 10.80 -0.99 3.10
N LEU A 82 11.27 -0.25 2.08
CA LEU A 82 11.41 1.21 2.14
C LEU A 82 10.07 1.90 2.34
N ILE A 83 9.03 1.48 1.61
CA ILE A 83 7.67 2.01 1.79
C ILE A 83 7.17 1.73 3.22
N VAL A 84 7.27 0.49 3.69
CA VAL A 84 6.80 0.06 5.02
C VAL A 84 7.49 0.84 6.14
N THR A 85 8.81 0.95 6.09
CA THR A 85 9.61 1.58 7.16
C THR A 85 9.57 3.10 7.08
N GLY A 86 9.68 3.69 5.89
CA GLY A 86 9.68 5.14 5.69
C GLY A 86 8.32 5.77 6.03
N VAL A 87 7.23 5.23 5.46
CA VAL A 87 5.87 5.69 5.80
C VAL A 87 5.55 5.37 7.26
N GLY A 88 6.00 4.21 7.76
CA GLY A 88 5.84 3.82 9.16
C GLY A 88 6.45 4.82 10.14
N ALA A 89 7.67 5.29 9.87
CA ALA A 89 8.34 6.31 10.69
C ALA A 89 7.56 7.63 10.72
N LEU A 90 7.09 8.10 9.56
CA LEU A 90 6.29 9.33 9.46
C LEU A 90 4.95 9.20 10.19
N ILE A 91 4.30 8.04 10.11
CA ILE A 91 3.03 7.79 10.81
C ILE A 91 3.23 7.68 12.32
N MET A 92 4.34 7.12 12.80
CA MET A 92 4.64 7.13 14.24
C MET A 92 4.79 8.57 14.76
N VAL A 93 5.48 9.44 14.04
CA VAL A 93 5.58 10.87 14.38
C VAL A 93 4.20 11.55 14.35
N TYR A 94 3.43 11.33 13.28
CA TYR A 94 2.08 11.88 13.11
C TYR A 94 1.14 11.44 14.24
N SER A 95 1.24 10.19 14.68
CA SER A 95 0.36 9.60 15.69
C SER A 95 0.40 10.34 17.02
N GLY A 96 1.57 10.81 17.45
CA GLY A 96 1.71 11.55 18.70
C GLY A 96 0.99 12.88 18.68
N ALA A 97 0.99 13.55 17.53
CA ALA A 97 0.27 14.80 17.36
C ALA A 97 -1.25 14.60 17.18
N TYR A 98 -1.66 13.50 16.54
CA TYR A 98 -3.06 13.18 16.29
C TYR A 98 -3.80 12.68 17.54
N LEU A 99 -3.20 11.74 18.30
CA LEU A 99 -3.83 11.17 19.48
C LEU A 99 -3.65 12.02 20.73
N GLY A 100 -2.65 12.91 20.76
CA GLY A 100 -2.30 13.66 21.96
C GLY A 100 -1.74 12.77 23.06
N THR A 101 -1.52 13.32 24.25
CA THR A 101 -0.94 12.58 25.40
C THR A 101 -2.00 11.98 26.33
N THR A 102 -3.25 12.37 26.17
CA THR A 102 -4.37 12.04 27.08
C THR A 102 -5.27 10.91 26.57
N GLU A 103 -5.04 10.42 25.33
CA GLU A 103 -5.82 9.33 24.76
C GLU A 103 -5.64 8.05 25.60
N ARG A 104 -6.74 7.47 26.09
CA ARG A 104 -6.76 6.34 27.03
C ARG A 104 -5.98 5.12 26.55
N HIS A 105 -5.90 4.90 25.23
CA HIS A 105 -5.31 3.70 24.65
C HIS A 105 -3.98 3.95 23.92
N ILE A 106 -3.36 5.11 24.10
CA ILE A 106 -2.16 5.52 23.34
C ILE A 106 -0.98 4.55 23.50
N GLY A 107 -0.75 4.02 24.69
CA GLY A 107 0.30 3.03 24.92
C GLY A 107 0.08 1.74 24.13
N ARG A 108 -1.16 1.24 24.06
CA ARG A 108 -1.53 0.07 23.24
C ARG A 108 -1.39 0.40 21.75
N PHE A 109 -1.78 1.60 21.35
CA PHE A 109 -1.61 2.06 19.97
C PHE A 109 -0.14 1.97 19.56
N TYR A 110 0.79 2.52 20.35
CA TYR A 110 2.22 2.47 20.03
C TYR A 110 2.75 1.04 19.95
N ALA A 111 2.35 0.18 20.90
CA ALA A 111 2.73 -1.22 20.89
C ALA A 111 2.26 -1.93 19.60
N PHE A 112 0.98 -1.84 19.29
CA PHE A 112 0.41 -2.53 18.14
C PHE A 112 0.89 -1.95 16.81
N MET A 113 1.06 -0.64 16.71
CA MET A 113 1.53 0.01 15.49
C MET A 113 2.98 -0.36 15.18
N LEU A 114 3.88 -0.28 16.18
CA LEU A 114 5.27 -0.64 15.97
C LEU A 114 5.45 -2.14 15.72
N ALA A 115 4.69 -3.00 16.42
CA ALA A 115 4.65 -4.43 16.14
C ALA A 115 4.14 -4.73 14.72
N PHE A 116 3.12 -3.97 14.26
CA PHE A 116 2.60 -4.12 12.90
C PHE A 116 3.63 -3.69 11.83
N ILE A 117 4.38 -2.60 12.08
CA ILE A 117 5.48 -2.18 11.21
C ILE A 117 6.54 -3.29 11.12
N ALA A 118 6.94 -3.87 12.26
CA ALA A 118 7.91 -4.97 12.31
C ALA A 118 7.39 -6.24 11.62
N ALA A 119 6.11 -6.60 11.84
CA ALA A 119 5.49 -7.75 11.19
C ALA A 119 5.41 -7.57 9.66
N MET A 120 5.03 -6.39 9.19
CA MET A 120 4.97 -6.09 7.76
C MET A 120 6.37 -6.07 7.13
N PHE A 121 7.37 -5.54 7.85
CA PHE A 121 8.77 -5.59 7.41
C PHE A 121 9.26 -7.03 7.31
N GLY A 122 8.99 -7.87 8.33
CA GLY A 122 9.30 -9.30 8.27
C GLY A 122 8.61 -10.02 7.11
N LEU A 123 7.35 -9.68 6.82
CA LEU A 123 6.57 -10.26 5.72
C LEU A 123 7.21 -9.98 4.35
N VAL A 124 7.57 -8.72 4.08
CA VAL A 124 8.11 -8.34 2.76
C VAL A 124 9.57 -8.72 2.56
N THR A 125 10.23 -9.19 3.61
CA THR A 125 11.61 -9.70 3.55
C THR A 125 11.70 -11.20 3.74
N ALA A 126 10.62 -11.89 4.14
CA ALA A 126 10.60 -13.33 4.31
C ALA A 126 10.82 -14.07 2.99
N ASP A 127 11.71 -15.05 3.00
CA ASP A 127 11.97 -15.97 1.89
C ASP A 127 11.31 -17.34 2.12
N ASN A 128 11.39 -17.85 3.35
CA ASN A 128 10.76 -19.14 3.68
C ASN A 128 9.24 -19.03 3.75
N LEU A 129 8.52 -19.98 3.15
CA LEU A 129 7.05 -20.01 3.08
C LEU A 129 6.38 -19.98 4.46
N VAL A 130 6.95 -20.68 5.46
CA VAL A 130 6.42 -20.71 6.83
C VAL A 130 6.68 -19.39 7.52
N THR A 131 7.88 -18.81 7.35
CA THR A 131 8.23 -17.50 7.90
C THR A 131 7.32 -16.40 7.32
N LEU A 132 7.06 -16.43 6.01
CA LEU A 132 6.12 -15.53 5.34
C LEU A 132 4.71 -15.67 5.96
N PHE A 133 4.23 -16.90 6.12
CA PHE A 133 2.90 -17.15 6.70
C PHE A 133 2.79 -16.64 8.15
N VAL A 134 3.81 -16.85 8.96
CA VAL A 134 3.80 -16.35 10.35
C VAL A 134 3.69 -14.82 10.39
N PHE A 135 4.47 -14.11 9.59
CA PHE A 135 4.34 -12.65 9.50
C PHE A 135 3.02 -12.21 8.85
N TRP A 136 2.49 -12.99 7.91
CA TRP A 136 1.17 -12.75 7.32
C TRP A 136 0.06 -12.76 8.35
N GLU A 137 0.00 -13.81 9.19
CA GLU A 137 -1.00 -13.89 10.26
C GLU A 137 -0.77 -12.88 11.37
N LEU A 138 0.48 -12.59 11.69
CA LEU A 138 0.80 -11.55 12.67
C LEU A 138 0.29 -10.18 12.21
N THR A 139 0.37 -9.86 10.91
CA THR A 139 -0.26 -8.63 10.38
C THR A 139 -1.79 -8.68 10.45
N SER A 140 -2.44 -9.83 10.28
CA SER A 140 -3.90 -9.98 10.44
C SER A 140 -4.33 -9.71 11.88
N ILE A 141 -3.65 -10.31 12.86
CA ILE A 141 -3.94 -10.13 14.28
C ILE A 141 -3.69 -8.68 14.72
N LEU A 142 -2.56 -8.10 14.33
CA LEU A 142 -2.22 -6.72 14.73
C LEU A 142 -3.15 -5.70 14.08
N SER A 143 -3.61 -5.92 12.84
CA SER A 143 -4.61 -5.08 12.21
C SER A 143 -5.97 -5.14 12.92
N PHE A 144 -6.39 -6.35 13.34
CA PHE A 144 -7.58 -6.51 14.17
C PHE A 144 -7.50 -5.69 15.47
N LEU A 145 -6.36 -5.76 16.17
CA LEU A 145 -6.13 -5.01 17.40
C LEU A 145 -6.10 -3.49 17.18
N LEU A 146 -5.56 -3.04 16.05
CA LEU A 146 -5.50 -1.63 15.66
C LEU A 146 -6.87 -1.09 15.22
N ILE A 147 -7.63 -1.83 14.42
CA ILE A 147 -8.99 -1.43 13.99
C ILE A 147 -9.91 -1.40 15.21
N GLY A 148 -9.79 -2.39 16.09
CA GLY A 148 -10.53 -2.50 17.32
C GLY A 148 -9.98 -1.71 18.50
N LEU A 149 -9.04 -0.76 18.30
CA LEU A 149 -8.37 -0.03 19.37
C LEU A 149 -9.37 0.64 20.34
N LYS A 150 -10.41 1.26 19.79
CA LYS A 150 -11.53 1.85 20.55
C LYS A 150 -12.65 0.80 20.74
N HIS A 151 -12.33 -0.32 21.37
CA HIS A 151 -13.24 -1.47 21.57
C HIS A 151 -14.48 -1.18 22.40
N ASP A 152 -14.55 -0.04 23.09
CA ASP A 152 -15.74 0.43 23.78
C ASP A 152 -16.90 0.68 22.80
N TYR A 153 -16.61 1.02 21.54
CA TYR A 153 -17.60 1.25 20.48
C TYR A 153 -17.95 -0.03 19.73
N ALA A 154 -19.25 -0.31 19.55
CA ALA A 154 -19.73 -1.51 18.87
C ALA A 154 -19.26 -1.59 17.40
N ASP A 155 -19.24 -0.46 16.70
CA ASP A 155 -18.82 -0.41 15.30
C ASP A 155 -17.33 -0.73 15.12
N ALA A 156 -16.47 -0.30 16.07
CA ALA A 156 -15.06 -0.65 16.06
C ALA A 156 -14.87 -2.16 16.24
N ARG A 157 -15.62 -2.78 17.17
CA ARG A 157 -15.55 -4.24 17.38
C ARG A 157 -16.02 -5.02 16.16
N LYS A 158 -17.18 -4.65 15.56
CA LYS A 158 -17.73 -5.31 14.38
C LYS A 158 -16.79 -5.21 13.18
N SER A 159 -16.25 -4.02 12.93
CA SER A 159 -15.32 -3.79 11.82
C SER A 159 -14.01 -4.56 12.00
N ALA A 160 -13.48 -4.60 13.22
CA ALA A 160 -12.29 -5.38 13.53
C ALA A 160 -12.53 -6.89 13.34
N GLN A 161 -13.65 -7.42 13.84
CA GLN A 161 -14.03 -8.82 13.66
C GLN A 161 -14.22 -9.16 12.17
N GLN A 162 -14.89 -8.31 11.41
CA GLN A 162 -15.04 -8.51 9.97
C GLN A 162 -13.70 -8.58 9.26
N ALA A 163 -12.79 -7.65 9.56
CA ALA A 163 -11.46 -7.65 8.97
C ALA A 163 -10.70 -8.94 9.32
N LEU A 164 -10.73 -9.37 10.60
CA LEU A 164 -10.05 -10.59 11.06
C LEU A 164 -10.62 -11.85 10.39
N VAL A 165 -11.95 -12.00 10.34
CA VAL A 165 -12.59 -13.19 9.75
C VAL A 165 -12.28 -13.31 8.27
N ILE A 166 -12.35 -12.19 7.52
CA ILE A 166 -12.06 -12.20 6.09
C ILE A 166 -10.57 -12.45 5.83
N THR A 167 -9.68 -11.68 6.48
CA THR A 167 -8.24 -11.78 6.18
C THR A 167 -7.58 -13.00 6.81
N GLY A 168 -8.04 -13.45 8.00
CA GLY A 168 -7.56 -14.67 8.62
C GLY A 168 -8.09 -15.93 7.92
N GLY A 169 -9.37 -15.92 7.49
CA GLY A 169 -9.90 -17.01 6.65
C GLY A 169 -9.13 -17.15 5.33
N GLY A 170 -8.80 -16.02 4.69
CA GLY A 170 -7.91 -16.01 3.52
C GLY A 170 -6.49 -16.46 3.84
N GLY A 171 -5.98 -16.14 5.04
CA GLY A 171 -4.67 -16.59 5.48
C GLY A 171 -4.60 -18.11 5.66
N LEU A 172 -5.66 -18.74 6.17
CA LEU A 172 -5.74 -20.21 6.24
C LEU A 172 -5.75 -20.85 4.84
N ALA A 173 -6.44 -20.24 3.87
CA ALA A 173 -6.36 -20.67 2.48
C ALA A 173 -4.94 -20.52 1.94
N LEU A 174 -4.29 -19.38 2.19
CA LEU A 174 -2.89 -19.16 1.82
C LEU A 174 -1.98 -20.24 2.40
N LEU A 175 -2.14 -20.61 3.68
CA LEU A 175 -1.33 -21.68 4.28
C LEU A 175 -1.45 -22.97 3.48
N GLY A 176 -2.68 -23.37 3.10
CA GLY A 176 -2.89 -24.55 2.26
C GLY A 176 -2.15 -24.44 0.93
N GLY A 177 -2.23 -23.27 0.26
CA GLY A 177 -1.52 -23.02 -0.99
C GLY A 177 0.00 -23.07 -0.86
N LEU A 178 0.55 -22.48 0.22
CA LEU A 178 1.99 -22.49 0.49
C LEU A 178 2.51 -23.89 0.83
N VAL A 179 1.72 -24.71 1.57
CA VAL A 179 2.09 -26.08 1.85
C VAL A 179 2.12 -26.93 0.57
N ILE A 180 1.11 -26.81 -0.31
CA ILE A 180 1.13 -27.49 -1.61
C ILE A 180 2.35 -27.04 -2.42
N LEU A 181 2.61 -25.74 -2.47
CA LEU A 181 3.76 -25.18 -3.20
C LEU A 181 5.08 -25.74 -2.67
N GLY A 182 5.28 -25.78 -1.34
CA GLY A 182 6.49 -26.32 -0.72
C GLY A 182 6.67 -27.83 -0.93
N VAL A 183 5.60 -28.61 -0.76
CA VAL A 183 5.66 -30.07 -0.92
C VAL A 183 5.93 -30.48 -2.38
N GLU A 184 5.22 -29.86 -3.33
CA GLU A 184 5.32 -30.22 -4.75
C GLU A 184 6.61 -29.71 -5.40
N SER A 185 7.14 -28.56 -4.95
CA SER A 185 8.44 -28.06 -5.44
C SER A 185 9.63 -28.70 -4.73
N GLY A 186 9.42 -29.35 -3.56
CA GLY A 186 10.50 -29.82 -2.70
C GLY A 186 11.35 -28.72 -2.10
N GLN A 187 10.88 -27.45 -2.15
CA GLN A 187 11.58 -26.25 -1.68
C GLN A 187 10.68 -25.44 -0.75
N TRP A 188 11.26 -24.87 0.29
CA TRP A 188 10.53 -24.03 1.24
C TRP A 188 10.90 -22.55 1.14
N GLU A 189 11.92 -22.17 0.38
CA GLU A 189 12.34 -20.81 0.07
C GLU A 189 11.74 -20.35 -1.26
N LEU A 190 11.08 -19.17 -1.26
CA LEU A 190 10.48 -18.59 -2.47
C LEU A 190 11.51 -18.30 -3.56
N SER A 191 12.72 -17.89 -3.17
CA SER A 191 13.83 -17.68 -4.09
C SER A 191 14.23 -19.00 -4.80
N ALA A 192 14.30 -20.11 -4.07
CA ALA A 192 14.61 -21.41 -4.63
C ALA A 192 13.47 -21.94 -5.53
N ILE A 193 12.21 -21.74 -5.13
CA ILE A 193 11.04 -22.12 -5.95
C ILE A 193 11.01 -21.33 -7.27
N ARG A 194 11.33 -20.04 -7.23
CA ARG A 194 11.46 -19.21 -8.44
C ARG A 194 12.51 -19.78 -9.40
N ASP A 195 13.65 -20.17 -8.87
CA ASP A 195 14.79 -20.60 -9.70
C ASP A 195 14.64 -22.03 -10.21
N SER A 196 13.99 -22.93 -9.46
CA SER A 196 13.74 -24.33 -9.86
C SER A 196 12.44 -24.54 -10.64
N GLY A 197 11.48 -23.62 -10.54
CA GLY A 197 10.13 -23.77 -11.06
C GLY A 197 9.26 -24.72 -10.22
N PHE A 198 8.01 -24.89 -10.64
CA PHE A 198 7.05 -25.81 -10.02
C PHE A 198 7.00 -27.11 -10.82
N SER A 199 7.29 -28.24 -10.19
CA SER A 199 7.35 -29.55 -10.83
C SER A 199 6.15 -30.45 -10.52
N GLY A 200 5.15 -29.96 -9.79
CA GLY A 200 3.97 -30.72 -9.37
C GLY A 200 2.96 -31.00 -10.48
N GLU A 201 1.98 -31.84 -10.17
CA GLU A 201 0.88 -32.15 -11.08
C GLU A 201 -0.01 -30.92 -11.36
N ALA A 202 -0.68 -30.90 -12.53
CA ALA A 202 -1.52 -29.78 -12.94
C ALA A 202 -2.65 -29.47 -11.92
N VAL A 203 -3.19 -30.48 -11.24
CA VAL A 203 -4.24 -30.30 -10.22
C VAL A 203 -3.68 -29.62 -8.97
N SER A 204 -2.50 -30.06 -8.51
CA SER A 204 -1.81 -29.45 -7.35
C SER A 204 -1.41 -28.01 -7.65
N PHE A 205 -0.94 -27.74 -8.88
CA PHE A 205 -0.62 -26.39 -9.34
C PHE A 205 -1.83 -25.45 -9.30
N ALA A 206 -2.96 -25.88 -9.89
CA ALA A 206 -4.19 -25.09 -9.87
C ALA A 206 -4.71 -24.86 -8.45
N ALA A 207 -4.65 -25.88 -7.58
CA ALA A 207 -5.04 -25.76 -6.18
C ALA A 207 -4.16 -24.77 -5.42
N ALA A 208 -2.83 -24.85 -5.58
CA ALA A 208 -1.89 -23.92 -4.97
C ALA A 208 -2.18 -22.47 -5.42
N LEU A 209 -2.34 -22.26 -6.73
CA LEU A 209 -2.64 -20.95 -7.30
C LEU A 209 -3.95 -20.35 -6.75
N ILE A 210 -5.05 -21.13 -6.75
CA ILE A 210 -6.34 -20.66 -6.25
C ILE A 210 -6.25 -20.28 -4.77
N LEU A 211 -5.61 -21.09 -3.95
CA LEU A 211 -5.49 -20.86 -2.51
C LEU A 211 -4.60 -19.66 -2.18
N VAL A 212 -3.48 -19.49 -2.90
CA VAL A 212 -2.60 -18.33 -2.80
C VAL A 212 -3.34 -17.05 -3.24
N ALA A 213 -4.03 -17.10 -4.40
CA ALA A 213 -4.82 -15.99 -4.90
C ALA A 213 -5.94 -15.60 -3.92
N LEU A 214 -6.63 -16.58 -3.30
CA LEU A 214 -7.66 -16.32 -2.29
C LEU A 214 -7.08 -15.59 -1.07
N GLY A 215 -5.92 -16.02 -0.57
CA GLY A 215 -5.20 -15.33 0.48
C GLY A 215 -4.87 -13.88 0.12
N ALA A 216 -4.33 -13.66 -1.08
CA ALA A 216 -4.00 -12.33 -1.58
C ALA A 216 -5.26 -11.45 -1.75
N PHE A 217 -6.34 -12.00 -2.31
CA PHE A 217 -7.60 -11.26 -2.55
C PHE A 217 -8.26 -10.79 -1.27
N THR A 218 -8.31 -11.63 -0.24
CA THR A 218 -8.87 -11.24 1.06
C THR A 218 -8.07 -10.13 1.72
N LYS A 219 -6.74 -10.19 1.68
CA LYS A 219 -5.84 -9.19 2.27
C LYS A 219 -5.85 -7.88 1.48
N SER A 220 -5.89 -7.96 0.14
CA SER A 220 -5.94 -6.81 -0.77
C SER A 220 -7.36 -6.39 -1.14
N ALA A 221 -8.35 -6.84 -0.39
CA ALA A 221 -9.74 -6.42 -0.50
C ALA A 221 -10.32 -6.52 -1.93
N GLN A 222 -9.96 -7.57 -2.69
CA GLN A 222 -10.56 -7.79 -4.01
C GLN A 222 -12.02 -8.22 -3.88
N VAL A 223 -12.85 -7.86 -4.85
CA VAL A 223 -14.25 -8.34 -4.92
C VAL A 223 -14.24 -9.87 -5.05
N PRO A 224 -15.07 -10.58 -4.23
CA PRO A 224 -16.12 -10.11 -3.34
C PRO A 224 -15.70 -9.78 -1.90
N PHE A 225 -14.43 -9.91 -1.54
CA PHE A 225 -13.91 -9.78 -0.17
C PHE A 225 -13.62 -8.32 0.28
N HIS A 226 -14.06 -7.32 -0.49
CA HIS A 226 -13.67 -5.91 -0.32
C HIS A 226 -14.33 -5.19 0.88
N GLY A 227 -15.45 -5.68 1.40
CA GLY A 227 -16.31 -4.94 2.34
C GLY A 227 -15.65 -4.55 3.66
N TRP A 228 -14.64 -5.28 4.13
CA TRP A 228 -13.94 -4.97 5.36
C TRP A 228 -13.13 -3.67 5.29
N LEU A 229 -12.60 -3.31 4.11
CA LEU A 229 -11.72 -2.15 3.94
C LEU A 229 -12.44 -0.82 4.20
N PRO A 230 -13.59 -0.49 3.59
CA PRO A 230 -14.35 0.72 3.92
C PRO A 230 -14.85 0.73 5.38
N ASN A 231 -15.19 -0.43 5.93
CA ASN A 231 -15.67 -0.55 7.31
C ASN A 231 -14.53 -0.34 8.33
N ALA A 232 -13.29 -0.64 7.96
CA ALA A 232 -12.12 -0.37 8.80
C ALA A 232 -11.85 1.14 9.02
N MET A 233 -12.55 2.06 8.31
CA MET A 233 -12.40 3.51 8.48
C MET A 233 -12.88 4.04 9.84
N VAL A 234 -13.49 3.23 10.69
CA VAL A 234 -13.77 3.54 12.10
C VAL A 234 -12.51 3.65 12.95
N ALA A 235 -11.41 3.04 12.52
CA ALA A 235 -10.12 3.11 13.20
C ALA A 235 -9.59 4.56 13.26
N PRO A 236 -8.72 4.90 14.24
CA PRO A 236 -8.01 6.18 14.23
C PRO A 236 -7.26 6.43 12.92
N THR A 237 -7.18 7.67 12.48
CA THR A 237 -6.60 8.00 11.17
C THR A 237 -5.15 7.50 10.99
N PRO A 238 -4.24 7.54 11.97
CA PRO A 238 -2.90 6.94 11.81
C PRO A 238 -2.94 5.46 11.42
N VAL A 239 -3.90 4.69 11.99
CA VAL A 239 -4.11 3.28 11.64
C VAL A 239 -4.53 3.16 10.17
N SER A 240 -5.59 3.90 9.77
CA SER A 240 -6.09 3.88 8.38
C SER A 240 -5.00 4.32 7.39
N ALA A 241 -4.22 5.36 7.74
CA ALA A 241 -3.13 5.86 6.91
C ALA A 241 -2.08 4.77 6.65
N TYR A 242 -1.68 4.02 7.68
CA TYR A 242 -0.65 3.00 7.52
C TYR A 242 -1.17 1.74 6.81
N LEU A 243 -2.29 1.17 7.29
CA LEU A 243 -2.84 -0.07 6.77
C LEU A 243 -3.19 0.03 5.28
N HIS A 244 -3.69 1.18 4.83
CA HIS A 244 -4.26 1.33 3.49
C HIS A 244 -3.35 2.06 2.49
N SER A 245 -2.25 2.67 2.93
CA SER A 245 -1.26 3.29 2.02
C SER A 245 -0.01 2.46 1.82
N ALA A 246 0.58 1.94 2.89
CA ALA A 246 1.93 1.40 2.87
C ALA A 246 2.04 -0.10 3.19
N ALA A 247 1.05 -0.67 3.91
CA ALA A 247 1.25 -1.94 4.57
C ALA A 247 0.17 -2.98 4.21
N MET A 248 -0.80 -3.25 5.08
CA MET A 248 -1.67 -4.41 5.07
C MET A 248 -2.26 -4.77 3.70
N VAL A 249 -2.91 -3.80 3.03
CA VAL A 249 -3.58 -4.06 1.75
C VAL A 249 -2.61 -4.31 0.59
N LYS A 250 -1.35 -3.92 0.74
CA LYS A 250 -0.28 -4.20 -0.22
C LYS A 250 0.38 -5.57 -0.01
N ALA A 251 0.16 -6.21 1.13
CA ALA A 251 0.72 -7.54 1.38
C ALA A 251 0.23 -8.58 0.36
N GLY A 252 -1.06 -8.55 -0.01
CA GLY A 252 -1.58 -9.44 -1.05
C GLY A 252 -1.04 -9.11 -2.45
N ILE A 253 -0.91 -7.83 -2.78
CA ILE A 253 -0.26 -7.41 -4.06
C ILE A 253 1.20 -7.83 -4.09
N TYR A 254 1.93 -7.63 -2.98
CA TYR A 254 3.31 -8.10 -2.84
C TYR A 254 3.41 -9.63 -3.03
N LEU A 255 2.52 -10.39 -2.40
CA LEU A 255 2.47 -11.85 -2.55
C LEU A 255 2.23 -12.25 -4.01
N LEU A 256 1.24 -11.64 -4.69
CA LEU A 256 0.98 -11.91 -6.11
C LEU A 256 2.21 -11.60 -6.98
N ALA A 257 2.86 -10.46 -6.74
CA ALA A 257 4.08 -10.10 -7.45
C ALA A 257 5.26 -11.06 -7.14
N ARG A 258 5.32 -11.59 -5.90
CA ARG A 258 6.37 -12.52 -5.48
C ARG A 258 6.22 -13.92 -6.06
N VAL A 259 4.98 -14.38 -6.23
CA VAL A 259 4.70 -15.69 -6.84
C VAL A 259 4.44 -15.60 -8.37
N TYR A 260 4.49 -14.40 -8.93
CA TYR A 260 4.29 -14.16 -10.37
C TYR A 260 5.20 -15.07 -11.23
N PRO A 261 6.53 -15.18 -11.00
CA PRO A 261 7.39 -16.02 -11.81
C PRO A 261 6.95 -17.49 -11.87
N THR A 262 6.35 -17.98 -10.78
CA THR A 262 5.90 -19.37 -10.68
C THR A 262 4.59 -19.63 -11.41
N PHE A 263 3.67 -18.63 -11.45
CA PHE A 263 2.28 -18.89 -11.85
C PHE A 263 1.82 -18.18 -13.13
N HIS A 264 2.50 -17.11 -13.58
CA HIS A 264 1.99 -16.22 -14.61
C HIS A 264 1.80 -16.84 -16.00
N GLU A 265 2.58 -17.86 -16.35
CA GLU A 265 2.47 -18.57 -17.64
C GLU A 265 1.21 -19.45 -17.74
N HIS A 266 0.59 -19.79 -16.62
CA HIS A 266 -0.61 -20.61 -16.62
C HIS A 266 -1.86 -19.77 -16.86
N GLU A 267 -2.73 -20.15 -17.79
CA GLU A 267 -3.94 -19.42 -18.16
C GLU A 267 -4.83 -19.06 -16.95
N LEU A 268 -4.91 -19.94 -15.95
CA LEU A 268 -5.69 -19.71 -14.73
C LEU A 268 -5.26 -18.45 -13.98
N TRP A 269 -3.98 -18.03 -14.06
CA TRP A 269 -3.49 -16.79 -13.48
C TRP A 269 -4.28 -15.59 -14.00
N SER A 270 -4.32 -15.39 -15.29
CA SER A 270 -5.04 -14.29 -15.93
C SER A 270 -6.55 -14.42 -15.74
N TRP A 271 -7.11 -15.64 -15.83
CA TRP A 271 -8.53 -15.90 -15.58
C TRP A 271 -9.00 -15.55 -14.16
N LEU A 272 -8.14 -15.66 -13.16
CA LEU A 272 -8.45 -15.27 -11.78
C LEU A 272 -8.23 -13.77 -11.54
N LEU A 273 -7.05 -13.24 -11.94
CA LEU A 273 -6.62 -11.91 -11.52
C LEU A 273 -7.24 -10.79 -12.38
N VAL A 274 -7.36 -10.98 -13.69
CA VAL A 274 -7.87 -9.94 -14.58
C VAL A 274 -9.31 -9.58 -14.26
N PRO A 275 -10.29 -10.50 -14.18
CA PRO A 275 -11.66 -10.14 -13.85
C PRO A 275 -11.80 -9.59 -12.44
N ALA A 276 -11.12 -10.19 -11.44
CA ALA A 276 -11.17 -9.73 -10.06
C ALA A 276 -10.62 -8.30 -9.93
N GLY A 277 -9.46 -8.03 -10.55
CA GLY A 277 -8.84 -6.72 -10.55
C GLY A 277 -9.68 -5.67 -11.27
N LEU A 278 -10.19 -5.99 -12.46
CA LEU A 278 -11.03 -5.09 -13.27
C LEU A 278 -12.31 -4.67 -12.54
N VAL A 279 -13.05 -5.65 -12.00
CA VAL A 279 -14.27 -5.39 -11.25
C VAL A 279 -13.98 -4.56 -10.00
N THR A 280 -12.90 -4.90 -9.26
CA THR A 280 -12.50 -4.19 -8.05
C THR A 280 -12.09 -2.74 -8.36
N MET A 281 -11.34 -2.52 -9.44
CA MET A 281 -10.91 -1.21 -9.90
C MET A 281 -12.11 -0.30 -10.21
N LEU A 282 -13.02 -0.77 -11.04
CA LEU A 282 -14.18 0.04 -11.49
C LEU A 282 -15.17 0.27 -10.34
N LEU A 283 -15.46 -0.76 -9.54
CA LEU A 283 -16.35 -0.66 -8.39
C LEU A 283 -15.78 0.32 -7.36
N GLY A 284 -14.48 0.23 -7.06
CA GLY A 284 -13.80 1.15 -6.15
C GLY A 284 -13.88 2.60 -6.64
N ALA A 285 -13.55 2.85 -7.90
CA ALA A 285 -13.60 4.18 -8.51
C ALA A 285 -15.03 4.77 -8.46
N TRP A 286 -16.04 3.96 -8.81
CA TRP A 286 -17.44 4.38 -8.81
C TRP A 286 -17.99 4.70 -7.43
N PHE A 287 -17.70 3.88 -6.42
CA PHE A 287 -18.17 4.14 -5.06
C PHE A 287 -17.41 5.29 -4.38
N ALA A 288 -16.17 5.58 -4.78
CA ALA A 288 -15.39 6.68 -4.22
C ALA A 288 -16.09 8.04 -4.39
N ILE A 289 -16.59 8.33 -5.59
CA ILE A 289 -17.25 9.62 -5.90
C ILE A 289 -18.66 9.77 -5.27
N ARG A 290 -19.17 8.72 -4.65
CA ARG A 290 -20.48 8.69 -3.99
C ARG A 290 -20.40 8.81 -2.47
N GLN A 291 -19.20 9.03 -1.93
CA GLN A 291 -18.99 9.18 -0.50
C GLN A 291 -18.88 10.65 -0.11
N ASP A 292 -19.44 10.98 1.06
CA ASP A 292 -19.32 12.31 1.67
C ASP A 292 -18.24 12.37 2.76
N ASP A 293 -17.72 11.23 3.24
CA ASP A 293 -16.66 11.14 4.25
C ASP A 293 -15.27 11.02 3.59
N LEU A 294 -14.35 11.93 3.92
CA LEU A 294 -12.97 11.94 3.37
C LEU A 294 -12.26 10.59 3.48
N LYS A 295 -12.38 9.89 4.62
CA LYS A 295 -11.74 8.59 4.79
C LYS A 295 -12.38 7.49 3.96
N ARG A 296 -13.71 7.56 3.74
CA ARG A 296 -14.43 6.63 2.87
C ARG A 296 -14.08 6.85 1.40
N ILE A 297 -13.98 8.10 0.94
CA ILE A 297 -13.48 8.41 -0.41
C ILE A 297 -12.10 7.76 -0.59
N LEU A 298 -11.19 7.96 0.37
CA LEU A 298 -9.84 7.40 0.34
C LEU A 298 -9.85 5.87 0.39
N ALA A 299 -10.76 5.24 1.12
CA ALA A 299 -10.90 3.79 1.17
C ALA A 299 -11.31 3.21 -0.19
N TYR A 300 -12.32 3.77 -0.83
CA TYR A 300 -12.79 3.30 -2.13
C TYR A 300 -11.80 3.61 -3.26
N THR A 301 -11.11 4.75 -3.24
CA THR A 301 -10.01 5.00 -4.17
C THR A 301 -8.79 4.11 -3.91
N THR A 302 -8.60 3.60 -2.67
CA THR A 302 -7.61 2.54 -2.38
C THR A 302 -8.06 1.21 -2.98
N LEU A 303 -9.35 0.87 -2.84
CA LEU A 303 -9.92 -0.33 -3.45
C LEU A 303 -9.70 -0.33 -4.97
N SER A 304 -9.98 0.80 -5.63
CA SER A 304 -9.71 0.98 -7.07
C SER A 304 -8.23 0.75 -7.42
N ALA A 305 -7.32 1.32 -6.65
CA ALA A 305 -5.88 1.15 -6.88
C ALA A 305 -5.41 -0.30 -6.69
N LEU A 306 -5.94 -1.01 -5.68
CA LEU A 306 -5.62 -2.42 -5.46
C LEU A 306 -6.17 -3.30 -6.59
N GLY A 307 -7.37 -2.98 -7.11
CA GLY A 307 -7.91 -3.60 -8.31
C GLY A 307 -7.01 -3.39 -9.52
N THR A 308 -6.52 -2.15 -9.74
CA THR A 308 -5.56 -1.82 -10.80
C THR A 308 -4.28 -2.66 -10.68
N LEU A 309 -3.70 -2.78 -9.49
CA LEU A 309 -2.49 -3.56 -9.24
C LEU A 309 -2.70 -5.06 -9.50
N THR A 310 -3.84 -5.61 -9.05
CA THR A 310 -4.20 -7.02 -9.30
C THR A 310 -4.41 -7.26 -10.79
N LEU A 311 -5.12 -6.36 -11.47
CA LEU A 311 -5.34 -6.42 -12.93
C LEU A 311 -4.01 -6.43 -13.69
N LEU A 312 -3.11 -5.49 -13.40
CA LEU A 312 -1.80 -5.38 -14.05
C LEU A 312 -0.97 -6.66 -13.88
N LEU A 313 -0.88 -7.20 -12.67
CA LEU A 313 -0.17 -8.47 -12.44
C LEU A 313 -0.86 -9.65 -13.18
N GLY A 314 -2.19 -9.60 -13.29
CA GLY A 314 -2.97 -10.63 -14.01
C GLY A 314 -2.77 -10.64 -15.53
N LEU A 315 -2.31 -9.53 -16.13
CA LEU A 315 -2.08 -9.43 -17.59
C LEU A 315 -0.89 -10.29 -18.08
N GLY A 316 0.06 -10.62 -17.21
CA GLY A 316 1.16 -11.52 -17.56
C GLY A 316 2.20 -10.93 -18.50
N THR A 317 2.26 -9.61 -18.71
CA THR A 317 3.22 -8.94 -19.60
C THR A 317 4.26 -8.14 -18.82
N GLU A 318 5.46 -7.98 -19.38
CA GLU A 318 6.54 -7.19 -18.76
C GLU A 318 6.13 -5.73 -18.54
N TYR A 319 5.43 -5.13 -19.51
CA TYR A 319 4.90 -3.77 -19.41
C TYR A 319 3.91 -3.63 -18.25
N ALA A 320 3.08 -4.64 -18.02
CA ALA A 320 2.11 -4.64 -16.94
C ALA A 320 2.79 -4.80 -15.56
N VAL A 321 3.82 -5.64 -15.46
CA VAL A 321 4.64 -5.76 -14.23
C VAL A 321 5.34 -4.46 -13.91
N LYS A 322 5.98 -3.81 -14.90
CA LYS A 322 6.57 -2.49 -14.77
C LYS A 322 5.53 -1.47 -14.27
N ALA A 323 4.35 -1.43 -14.89
CA ALA A 323 3.27 -0.53 -14.50
C ALA A 323 2.80 -0.80 -13.06
N ALA A 324 2.68 -2.07 -12.65
CA ALA A 324 2.30 -2.45 -11.30
C ALA A 324 3.29 -1.96 -10.25
N VAL A 325 4.59 -2.09 -10.49
CA VAL A 325 5.65 -1.64 -9.57
C VAL A 325 5.63 -0.11 -9.41
N VAL A 326 5.54 0.63 -10.52
CA VAL A 326 5.49 2.10 -10.50
C VAL A 326 4.22 2.59 -9.82
N PHE A 327 3.07 1.97 -10.13
CA PHE A 327 1.79 2.32 -9.51
C PHE A 327 1.77 2.02 -8.01
N LEU A 328 2.37 0.91 -7.58
CA LEU A 328 2.48 0.55 -6.17
C LEU A 328 3.26 1.60 -5.37
N ALA A 329 4.37 2.10 -5.91
CA ALA A 329 5.18 3.16 -5.30
C ALA A 329 4.42 4.49 -5.25
N ALA A 330 3.85 4.93 -6.38
CA ALA A 330 3.07 6.16 -6.46
C ALA A 330 1.88 6.14 -5.48
N HIS A 331 1.12 5.05 -5.47
CA HIS A 331 0.00 4.86 -4.56
C HIS A 331 0.40 4.94 -3.08
N ALA A 332 1.56 4.40 -2.69
CA ALA A 332 2.01 4.48 -1.31
C ALA A 332 2.20 5.92 -0.84
N LEU A 333 2.85 6.74 -1.68
CA LEU A 333 3.18 8.12 -1.35
C LEU A 333 1.93 9.00 -1.29
N TYR A 334 1.15 9.07 -2.37
CA TYR A 334 0.01 9.97 -2.37
C TYR A 334 -1.09 9.53 -1.38
N LYS A 335 -1.30 8.22 -1.16
CA LYS A 335 -2.31 7.75 -0.19
C LYS A 335 -1.89 8.02 1.24
N GLY A 336 -0.62 7.80 1.59
CA GLY A 336 -0.10 8.15 2.91
C GLY A 336 -0.30 9.63 3.21
N ALA A 337 0.04 10.50 2.26
CA ALA A 337 -0.17 11.93 2.38
C ALA A 337 -1.66 12.29 2.54
N LEU A 338 -2.54 11.74 1.67
CA LEU A 338 -3.98 12.03 1.68
C LEU A 338 -4.66 11.59 2.98
N PHE A 339 -4.39 10.38 3.47
CA PHE A 339 -4.97 9.91 4.73
C PHE A 339 -4.52 10.75 5.92
N MET A 340 -3.23 11.07 6.03
CA MET A 340 -2.73 11.91 7.12
C MET A 340 -3.26 13.34 7.01
N ALA A 341 -3.38 13.92 5.80
CA ALA A 341 -3.97 15.24 5.61
C ALA A 341 -5.47 15.24 5.96
N ALA A 342 -6.23 14.21 5.55
CA ALA A 342 -7.63 14.05 5.94
C ALA A 342 -7.80 13.96 7.48
N GLY A 343 -6.86 13.28 8.15
CA GLY A 343 -6.86 13.25 9.61
C GLY A 343 -6.47 14.58 10.26
N ALA A 344 -5.55 15.33 9.66
CA ALA A 344 -5.24 16.68 10.14
C ALA A 344 -6.46 17.62 10.01
N ILE A 345 -7.24 17.51 8.92
CA ILE A 345 -8.50 18.22 8.73
C ILE A 345 -9.52 17.79 9.79
N ASP A 346 -9.74 16.47 9.96
CA ASP A 346 -10.63 15.92 10.99
C ASP A 346 -10.28 16.42 12.40
N HIS A 347 -8.99 16.42 12.74
CA HIS A 347 -8.49 16.90 14.02
C HIS A 347 -8.74 18.41 14.25
N ALA A 348 -8.57 19.23 13.21
CA ALA A 348 -8.69 20.68 13.31
C ALA A 348 -10.13 21.19 13.21
N THR A 349 -11.02 20.46 12.51
CA THR A 349 -12.40 20.89 12.24
C THR A 349 -13.46 20.07 12.96
N GLY A 350 -13.09 18.90 13.50
CA GLY A 350 -14.03 17.96 14.14
C GLY A 350 -14.95 17.25 13.14
N THR A 351 -14.71 17.34 11.83
CA THR A 351 -15.54 16.69 10.81
C THR A 351 -14.74 16.22 9.60
N ARG A 352 -15.20 15.13 8.96
CA ARG A 352 -14.68 14.59 7.70
C ARG A 352 -15.69 14.71 6.56
N ASP A 353 -16.85 15.25 6.85
CA ASP A 353 -17.94 15.41 5.89
C ASP A 353 -17.60 16.53 4.90
N ILE A 354 -17.33 16.17 3.63
CA ILE A 354 -16.94 17.12 2.57
C ILE A 354 -18.06 18.11 2.24
N THR A 355 -19.32 17.81 2.57
CA THR A 355 -20.43 18.72 2.36
C THR A 355 -20.38 19.91 3.30
N ARG A 356 -19.78 19.72 4.48
CA ARG A 356 -19.60 20.72 5.54
C ARG A 356 -18.26 21.43 5.46
N LEU A 357 -17.22 20.78 4.90
CA LEU A 357 -15.88 21.37 4.79
C LEU A 357 -15.84 22.42 3.69
N ARG A 358 -15.46 23.66 4.06
CA ARG A 358 -15.35 24.78 3.11
C ARG A 358 -14.30 25.78 3.58
N GLY A 359 -13.55 26.35 2.62
CA GLY A 359 -12.67 27.48 2.85
C GLY A 359 -11.54 27.21 3.84
N LEU A 360 -10.97 26.00 3.85
CA LEU A 360 -9.93 25.61 4.80
C LEU A 360 -8.55 26.22 4.49
N TRP A 361 -8.33 26.73 3.26
CA TRP A 361 -7.02 27.23 2.82
C TRP A 361 -6.42 28.27 3.77
N PRO A 362 -7.12 29.34 4.20
CA PRO A 362 -6.51 30.37 5.07
C PRO A 362 -6.16 29.83 6.46
N GLY A 363 -6.95 28.91 7.00
CA GLY A 363 -6.76 28.38 8.37
C GLY A 363 -5.74 27.24 8.45
N MET A 364 -5.52 26.51 7.33
CA MET A 364 -4.65 25.33 7.28
C MET A 364 -3.79 25.31 6.01
N PRO A 365 -2.96 26.33 5.71
CA PRO A 365 -2.29 26.44 4.41
C PRO A 365 -1.35 25.28 4.11
N ILE A 366 -0.53 24.82 5.06
CA ILE A 366 0.42 23.71 4.84
C ILE A 366 -0.32 22.39 4.59
N THR A 367 -1.37 22.10 5.36
CA THR A 367 -2.20 20.90 5.13
C THR A 367 -2.91 20.97 3.79
N SER A 368 -3.39 22.15 3.40
CA SER A 368 -4.04 22.38 2.11
C SER A 368 -3.08 22.18 0.93
N ILE A 369 -1.82 22.63 1.06
CA ILE A 369 -0.77 22.32 0.08
C ILE A 369 -0.51 20.81 0.02
N ALA A 370 -0.34 20.16 1.17
CA ALA A 370 -0.03 18.73 1.22
C ALA A 370 -1.13 17.87 0.59
N ILE A 371 -2.40 18.12 0.90
CA ILE A 371 -3.51 17.37 0.31
C ILE A 371 -3.64 17.66 -1.19
N SER A 372 -3.39 18.89 -1.63
CA SER A 372 -3.42 19.27 -3.05
C SER A 372 -2.31 18.57 -3.84
N LEU A 373 -1.07 18.57 -3.35
CA LEU A 373 0.04 17.85 -3.98
C LEU A 373 -0.26 16.36 -4.16
N ALA A 374 -0.78 15.73 -3.11
CA ALA A 374 -1.09 14.31 -3.13
C ALA A 374 -2.32 13.99 -4.02
N ALA A 375 -3.35 14.84 -4.00
CA ALA A 375 -4.55 14.68 -4.82
C ALA A 375 -4.26 14.85 -6.32
N VAL A 376 -3.42 15.80 -6.69
CA VAL A 376 -2.92 16.01 -8.07
C VAL A 376 -2.15 14.78 -8.54
N SER A 377 -1.34 14.17 -7.68
CA SER A 377 -0.65 12.93 -8.00
C SER A 377 -1.62 11.74 -8.14
N MET A 378 -2.61 11.61 -7.25
CA MET A 378 -3.65 10.58 -7.37
C MET A 378 -4.45 10.71 -8.67
N ALA A 379 -4.70 11.93 -9.12
CA ALA A 379 -5.39 12.23 -10.37
C ALA A 379 -4.55 11.94 -11.62
N GLY A 380 -3.26 11.64 -11.46
CA GLY A 380 -2.36 11.37 -12.59
C GLY A 380 -2.12 12.60 -13.46
N ILE A 381 -2.04 13.79 -12.86
CA ILE A 381 -1.71 15.04 -13.56
C ILE A 381 -0.20 15.09 -13.83
N PRO A 382 0.25 15.62 -15.00
CA PRO A 382 1.66 15.66 -15.38
C PRO A 382 2.61 16.15 -14.29
N ILE A 383 3.85 15.67 -14.35
CA ILE A 383 4.94 16.03 -13.41
C ILE A 383 4.73 15.45 -12.00
N THR A 384 4.02 14.33 -11.89
CA THR A 384 3.85 13.58 -10.64
C THR A 384 4.16 12.10 -10.82
N LEU A 385 4.52 11.41 -9.75
CA LEU A 385 4.73 9.97 -9.82
C LEU A 385 3.44 9.20 -10.18
N GLY A 386 2.27 9.73 -9.77
CA GLY A 386 0.97 9.21 -10.18
C GLY A 386 0.70 9.35 -11.68
N TYR A 387 1.23 10.40 -12.32
CA TYR A 387 1.22 10.53 -13.77
C TYR A 387 2.05 9.42 -14.43
N LEU A 388 3.29 9.22 -14.01
CA LEU A 388 4.14 8.14 -14.54
C LEU A 388 3.47 6.76 -14.38
N ALA A 389 2.81 6.52 -13.25
CA ALA A 389 2.06 5.29 -13.02
C ALA A 389 0.87 5.13 -13.97
N LYS A 390 0.13 6.21 -14.25
CA LYS A 390 -0.98 6.21 -15.20
C LYS A 390 -0.48 5.98 -16.65
N GLU A 391 0.60 6.67 -17.05
CA GLU A 391 1.17 6.51 -18.39
C GLU A 391 1.66 5.08 -18.64
N THR A 392 2.37 4.49 -17.67
CA THR A 392 2.80 3.08 -17.77
C THR A 392 1.63 2.10 -17.80
N PHE A 393 0.52 2.40 -17.10
CA PHE A 393 -0.71 1.60 -17.20
C PHE A 393 -1.36 1.71 -18.58
N LEU A 394 -1.46 2.91 -19.16
CA LEU A 394 -2.00 3.10 -20.52
C LEU A 394 -1.11 2.43 -21.57
N ALA A 395 0.21 2.54 -21.43
CA ALA A 395 1.16 1.86 -22.30
C ALA A 395 1.00 0.34 -22.24
N ALA A 396 0.84 -0.26 -21.04
CA ALA A 396 0.57 -1.69 -20.91
C ALA A 396 -0.71 -2.13 -21.64
N GLY A 397 -1.72 -1.25 -21.73
CA GLY A 397 -2.95 -1.53 -22.48
C GLY A 397 -2.79 -1.47 -23.99
N LEU A 398 -1.90 -0.62 -24.50
CA LEU A 398 -1.60 -0.52 -25.93
C LEU A 398 -0.77 -1.69 -26.45
N GLU A 399 0.03 -2.33 -25.60
CA GLU A 399 0.87 -3.49 -25.94
C GLU A 399 0.08 -4.82 -26.02
N LEU A 400 -1.19 -4.83 -25.62
CA LEU A 400 -2.00 -6.04 -25.66
C LEU A 400 -2.61 -6.29 -27.04
N ASP A 401 -2.32 -7.47 -27.63
CA ASP A 401 -2.93 -7.91 -28.89
C ASP A 401 -4.44 -8.12 -28.78
N SER A 402 -4.91 -8.65 -27.64
CA SER A 402 -6.33 -8.89 -27.38
C SER A 402 -6.76 -8.29 -26.04
N GLY A 403 -7.97 -7.73 -25.98
CA GLY A 403 -8.50 -7.11 -24.75
C GLY A 403 -7.96 -5.71 -24.45
N GLY A 404 -6.97 -5.22 -25.20
CA GLY A 404 -6.38 -3.88 -25.05
C GLY A 404 -7.42 -2.76 -25.03
N PRO A 405 -8.37 -2.67 -25.99
CA PRO A 405 -9.40 -1.64 -25.97
C PRO A 405 -10.27 -1.62 -24.70
N LEU A 406 -10.66 -2.79 -24.18
CA LEU A 406 -11.43 -2.89 -22.93
C LEU A 406 -10.59 -2.39 -21.76
N LEU A 407 -9.34 -2.77 -21.70
CA LEU A 407 -8.42 -2.31 -20.66
C LEU A 407 -8.23 -0.79 -20.71
N LEU A 408 -8.00 -0.21 -21.90
CA LEU A 408 -7.81 1.22 -22.09
C LEU A 408 -9.06 2.03 -21.69
N VAL A 409 -10.25 1.59 -22.13
CA VAL A 409 -11.52 2.22 -21.72
C VAL A 409 -11.68 2.18 -20.19
N SER A 410 -11.36 1.04 -19.57
CA SER A 410 -11.44 0.88 -18.12
C SER A 410 -10.40 1.73 -17.38
N ALA A 411 -9.18 1.83 -17.90
CA ALA A 411 -8.12 2.67 -17.36
C ALA A 411 -8.49 4.16 -17.43
N VAL A 412 -8.99 4.62 -18.59
CA VAL A 412 -9.50 5.99 -18.77
C VAL A 412 -10.66 6.27 -17.82
N ALA A 413 -11.65 5.37 -17.73
CA ALA A 413 -12.80 5.53 -16.83
C ALA A 413 -12.38 5.63 -15.37
N SER A 414 -11.48 4.74 -14.92
CA SER A 414 -10.97 4.80 -13.54
C SER A 414 -10.14 6.07 -13.27
N GLY A 415 -9.37 6.55 -14.25
CA GLY A 415 -8.61 7.80 -14.18
C GLY A 415 -9.51 9.04 -14.08
N VAL A 416 -10.58 9.10 -14.88
CA VAL A 416 -11.62 10.15 -14.80
C VAL A 416 -12.23 10.20 -13.40
N LEU A 417 -12.64 9.05 -12.87
CA LEU A 417 -13.23 8.96 -11.53
C LEU A 417 -12.21 9.25 -10.41
N ALA A 418 -10.93 8.93 -10.62
CA ALA A 418 -9.87 9.29 -9.68
C ALA A 418 -9.65 10.82 -9.63
N LEU A 419 -9.70 11.51 -10.78
CA LEU A 419 -9.65 12.97 -10.85
C LEU A 419 -10.89 13.60 -10.19
N ALA A 420 -12.09 13.06 -10.44
CA ALA A 420 -13.31 13.52 -9.76
C ALA A 420 -13.20 13.36 -8.24
N ALA A 421 -12.73 12.21 -7.74
CA ALA A 421 -12.52 11.98 -6.31
C ALA A 421 -11.47 12.93 -5.72
N ALA A 422 -10.38 13.22 -6.44
CA ALA A 422 -9.37 14.20 -6.05
C ALA A 422 -9.97 15.62 -5.93
N SER A 423 -10.80 15.99 -6.89
CA SER A 423 -11.51 17.29 -6.92
C SER A 423 -12.49 17.43 -5.74
N LEU A 424 -13.25 16.38 -5.43
CA LEU A 424 -14.16 16.35 -4.27
C LEU A 424 -13.42 16.59 -2.94
N MET A 425 -12.21 16.07 -2.80
CA MET A 425 -11.42 16.21 -1.58
C MET A 425 -10.67 17.54 -1.48
N THR A 426 -10.52 18.28 -2.58
CA THR A 426 -9.67 19.48 -2.63
C THR A 426 -10.44 20.75 -2.98
N ILE A 427 -11.16 20.78 -4.09
CA ILE A 427 -11.70 22.04 -4.64
C ILE A 427 -12.67 22.66 -3.64
N ARG A 428 -13.72 21.96 -3.27
CA ARG A 428 -14.74 22.48 -2.37
C ARG A 428 -14.23 22.68 -0.93
N PRO A 429 -13.57 21.68 -0.30
CA PRO A 429 -13.07 21.83 1.06
C PRO A 429 -12.07 22.98 1.22
N LEU A 430 -11.18 23.19 0.25
CA LEU A 430 -10.08 24.13 0.41
C LEU A 430 -10.41 25.55 -0.09
N PHE A 431 -11.05 25.66 -1.29
CA PHE A 431 -11.11 26.91 -2.04
C PHE A 431 -12.50 27.55 -2.10
N SER A 432 -13.57 26.88 -1.66
CA SER A 432 -14.90 27.49 -1.63
C SER A 432 -15.02 28.52 -0.49
N ARG A 433 -15.99 29.42 -0.63
CA ARG A 433 -16.25 30.41 0.43
C ARG A 433 -16.81 29.71 1.67
N PRO A 434 -16.38 30.11 2.88
CA PRO A 434 -16.99 29.66 4.13
C PRO A 434 -18.52 29.87 4.10
N ALA A 435 -19.29 28.91 4.58
CA ALA A 435 -20.74 29.06 4.69
C ALA A 435 -21.08 29.59 6.08
N PRO A 436 -21.94 30.61 6.21
CA PRO A 436 -22.31 31.17 7.50
C PRO A 436 -22.91 30.17 8.48
N GLU A 437 -23.59 29.16 7.97
CA GLU A 437 -24.20 28.07 8.77
C GLU A 437 -23.20 27.05 9.30
N HIS A 438 -21.96 27.04 8.81
CA HIS A 438 -20.89 26.08 9.14
C HIS A 438 -19.60 26.86 9.42
N ASP A 439 -19.61 27.64 10.48
CA ASP A 439 -18.45 28.47 10.89
C ASP A 439 -17.40 27.55 11.54
N LEU A 440 -16.65 26.83 10.66
CA LEU A 440 -15.54 25.97 11.07
C LEU A 440 -14.33 26.87 11.33
N HIS A 441 -13.95 27.02 12.59
CA HIS A 441 -12.70 27.66 12.97
C HIS A 441 -11.59 26.61 13.11
N PRO A 442 -10.84 26.31 12.03
CA PRO A 442 -9.76 25.33 12.12
C PRO A 442 -8.68 25.87 13.06
N HIS A 443 -8.38 25.13 14.12
CA HIS A 443 -7.26 25.43 14.98
C HIS A 443 -5.95 25.16 14.25
N GLY A 444 -4.91 25.96 14.52
CA GLY A 444 -3.59 25.76 13.95
C GLY A 444 -3.07 24.33 14.22
N VAL A 445 -2.65 23.65 13.16
CA VAL A 445 -2.14 22.26 13.24
C VAL A 445 -0.66 22.25 13.61
N SER A 446 -0.30 21.37 14.54
CA SER A 446 1.10 21.18 14.95
C SER A 446 1.95 20.56 13.82
N VAL A 447 3.27 20.76 13.89
CA VAL A 447 4.26 20.20 12.95
C VAL A 447 4.07 18.70 12.75
N GLY A 448 3.80 17.95 13.80
CA GLY A 448 3.58 16.51 13.74
C GLY A 448 2.41 16.10 12.84
N LEU A 449 1.39 16.94 12.68
CA LEU A 449 0.22 16.64 11.85
C LEU A 449 0.42 16.95 10.35
N TRP A 450 1.30 17.89 9.98
CA TRP A 450 1.50 18.23 8.57
C TRP A 450 2.84 17.73 8.00
N LEU A 451 3.80 17.33 8.84
CA LEU A 451 5.12 16.87 8.38
C LEU A 451 5.02 15.65 7.47
N GLY A 452 4.32 14.59 7.90
CA GLY A 452 4.12 13.39 7.11
C GLY A 452 3.43 13.65 5.77
N PRO A 453 2.25 14.31 5.77
CA PRO A 453 1.56 14.69 4.53
C PRO A 453 2.41 15.48 3.54
N ILE A 454 3.14 16.51 4.01
CA ILE A 454 3.93 17.35 3.09
C ILE A 454 5.15 16.60 2.55
N VAL A 455 5.82 15.79 3.38
CA VAL A 455 6.97 14.99 2.93
C VAL A 455 6.56 13.99 1.86
N LEU A 456 5.48 13.22 2.07
CA LEU A 456 5.02 12.24 1.10
C LEU A 456 4.40 12.89 -0.15
N GLY A 457 3.67 13.98 0.02
CA GLY A 457 3.14 14.76 -1.10
C GLY A 457 4.24 15.36 -1.97
N ALA A 458 5.24 15.98 -1.35
CA ALA A 458 6.40 16.54 -2.05
C ALA A 458 7.27 15.44 -2.70
N ALA A 459 7.45 14.28 -2.02
CA ALA A 459 8.15 13.14 -2.60
C ALA A 459 7.45 12.63 -3.87
N SER A 460 6.11 12.60 -3.89
CA SER A 460 5.33 12.19 -5.06
C SER A 460 5.54 13.10 -6.28
N TRP A 461 5.96 14.35 -6.07
CA TRP A 461 6.35 15.28 -7.13
C TRP A 461 7.84 15.21 -7.42
N GLY A 462 8.68 15.35 -6.40
CA GLY A 462 10.14 15.41 -6.54
C GLY A 462 10.70 14.17 -7.24
N LEU A 463 10.20 12.98 -6.90
CA LEU A 463 10.62 11.75 -7.52
C LEU A 463 10.24 11.68 -9.02
N ALA A 464 9.18 12.35 -9.47
CA ALA A 464 8.83 12.36 -10.89
C ALA A 464 9.90 13.06 -11.78
N PHE A 465 10.69 13.96 -11.22
CA PHE A 465 11.81 14.59 -11.95
C PHE A 465 13.07 13.71 -11.98
N LEU A 466 13.12 12.67 -11.16
CA LEU A 466 14.26 11.77 -11.02
C LEU A 466 14.02 10.45 -11.78
N THR A 467 13.43 10.50 -12.99
CA THR A 467 13.06 9.30 -13.75
C THR A 467 14.23 8.35 -13.97
N GLY A 468 15.42 8.86 -14.32
CA GLY A 468 16.63 8.07 -14.49
C GLY A 468 17.03 7.29 -13.22
N PRO A 469 17.34 7.97 -12.10
CA PRO A 469 17.66 7.32 -10.82
C PRO A 469 16.57 6.37 -10.34
N ILE A 470 15.28 6.74 -10.46
CA ILE A 470 14.18 5.87 -10.04
C ILE A 470 14.11 4.62 -10.90
N SER A 471 14.28 4.76 -12.21
CA SER A 471 14.32 3.60 -13.10
C SER A 471 15.44 2.65 -12.72
N THR A 472 16.67 3.16 -12.57
CA THR A 472 17.85 2.34 -12.32
C THR A 472 17.87 1.73 -10.91
N TRP A 473 17.52 2.51 -9.89
CA TRP A 473 17.71 2.07 -8.50
C TRP A 473 16.49 1.37 -7.90
N PHE A 474 15.29 1.57 -8.47
CA PHE A 474 14.06 1.04 -7.86
C PHE A 474 13.15 0.34 -8.87
N ALA A 475 12.77 0.97 -9.99
CA ALA A 475 11.75 0.42 -10.87
C ALA A 475 12.26 -0.82 -11.61
N THR A 476 13.45 -0.77 -12.22
CA THR A 476 14.06 -1.90 -12.92
C THR A 476 14.37 -3.07 -11.98
N PRO A 477 15.05 -2.88 -10.82
CA PRO A 477 15.30 -3.99 -9.90
C PRO A 477 14.01 -4.62 -9.36
N ALA A 478 13.00 -3.80 -9.02
CA ALA A 478 11.74 -4.30 -8.49
C ALA A 478 10.89 -5.02 -9.54
N ALA A 479 10.83 -4.51 -10.78
CA ALA A 479 10.12 -5.15 -11.87
C ALA A 479 10.79 -6.47 -12.28
N SER A 480 12.12 -6.49 -12.38
CA SER A 480 12.87 -7.71 -12.69
C SER A 480 12.70 -8.78 -11.61
N ALA A 481 12.74 -8.38 -10.32
CA ALA A 481 12.50 -9.30 -9.22
C ALA A 481 11.06 -9.85 -9.21
N ALA A 482 10.06 -9.02 -9.56
CA ALA A 482 8.67 -9.44 -9.67
C ALA A 482 8.43 -10.36 -10.89
N ALA A 483 9.09 -10.10 -12.02
CA ALA A 483 8.94 -10.91 -13.22
C ALA A 483 9.76 -12.22 -13.18
N GLY A 484 10.80 -12.29 -12.34
CA GLY A 484 11.77 -13.39 -12.37
C GLY A 484 12.72 -13.36 -13.56
N SER A 485 12.70 -12.31 -14.37
CA SER A 485 13.52 -12.08 -15.56
C SER A 485 13.94 -10.62 -15.64
N PRO A 486 15.07 -10.29 -16.30
CA PRO A 486 15.49 -8.89 -16.47
C PRO A 486 14.46 -8.08 -17.26
N ILE A 487 13.94 -7.00 -16.67
CA ILE A 487 13.03 -6.05 -17.30
C ILE A 487 13.69 -4.67 -17.32
N ASP A 488 13.66 -3.97 -18.44
CA ASP A 488 14.03 -2.55 -18.53
C ASP A 488 12.83 -1.65 -18.17
N ALA A 489 12.76 -1.24 -16.92
CA ALA A 489 11.68 -0.39 -16.43
C ALA A 489 12.02 1.11 -16.52
N LYS A 490 12.58 1.58 -17.64
CA LYS A 490 12.81 3.01 -17.88
C LYS A 490 11.51 3.80 -17.82
N LEU A 491 11.56 4.93 -17.12
CA LEU A 491 10.48 5.88 -16.99
C LEU A 491 10.80 7.16 -17.74
N TYR A 492 9.82 7.68 -18.43
CA TYR A 492 9.94 8.92 -19.20
C TYR A 492 8.90 9.92 -18.68
N LEU A 493 9.32 11.16 -18.43
CA LEU A 493 8.41 12.22 -17.98
C LEU A 493 7.40 12.59 -19.09
N ILE A 494 7.82 12.45 -20.34
CA ILE A 494 6.96 12.59 -21.52
C ILE A 494 6.97 11.22 -22.20
N PRO A 495 5.81 10.53 -22.30
CA PRO A 495 5.72 9.26 -23.01
C PRO A 495 6.21 9.35 -24.45
N GLU A 496 6.91 8.33 -24.91
CA GLU A 496 7.42 8.25 -26.29
C GLU A 496 6.28 8.00 -27.28
N ASP A 497 5.24 7.26 -26.88
CA ASP A 497 4.08 6.97 -27.72
C ASP A 497 3.04 8.11 -27.64
N PRO A 498 2.75 8.78 -28.77
CA PRO A 498 1.73 9.82 -28.86
C PRO A 498 0.31 9.36 -28.47
N ALA A 499 -0.01 8.05 -28.63
CA ALA A 499 -1.31 7.50 -28.24
C ALA A 499 -1.49 7.51 -26.73
N VAL A 500 -0.45 7.22 -25.96
CA VAL A 500 -0.45 7.32 -24.49
C VAL A 500 -0.73 8.76 -24.07
N LEU A 501 -0.06 9.76 -24.70
CA LEU A 501 -0.30 11.18 -24.43
C LEU A 501 -1.74 11.59 -24.75
N ALA A 502 -2.29 11.13 -25.88
CA ALA A 502 -3.67 11.44 -26.26
C ALA A 502 -4.69 10.86 -25.28
N LEU A 503 -4.52 9.61 -24.88
CA LEU A 503 -5.37 8.95 -23.87
C LEU A 503 -5.26 9.63 -22.51
N SER A 504 -4.08 10.03 -22.12
CA SER A 504 -3.82 10.78 -20.89
C SER A 504 -4.53 12.14 -20.90
N ALA A 505 -4.38 12.89 -21.98
CA ALA A 505 -5.07 14.17 -22.17
C ALA A 505 -6.59 13.99 -22.14
N LEU A 506 -7.12 12.98 -22.85
CA LEU A 506 -8.54 12.63 -22.82
C LEU A 506 -9.03 12.33 -21.39
N THR A 507 -8.25 11.56 -20.62
CA THR A 507 -8.59 11.24 -19.23
C THR A 507 -8.71 12.50 -18.37
N ILE A 508 -7.76 13.44 -18.51
CA ILE A 508 -7.76 14.69 -17.75
C ILE A 508 -8.92 15.58 -18.18
N LEU A 509 -9.12 15.78 -19.48
CA LEU A 509 -10.20 16.62 -20.01
C LEU A 509 -11.59 16.08 -19.63
N ALA A 510 -11.80 14.77 -19.75
CA ALA A 510 -13.04 14.13 -19.34
C ALA A 510 -13.26 14.22 -17.82
N GLY A 511 -12.20 14.06 -17.02
CA GLY A 511 -12.29 14.17 -15.57
C GLY A 511 -12.53 15.59 -15.05
N VAL A 512 -12.12 16.61 -15.77
CA VAL A 512 -12.47 18.03 -15.47
C VAL A 512 -13.92 18.34 -15.83
N ALA A 513 -14.48 17.62 -16.81
CA ALA A 513 -15.87 17.81 -17.24
C ALA A 513 -16.91 17.13 -16.30
N VAL A 514 -16.49 16.18 -15.47
CA VAL A 514 -17.31 15.46 -14.47
C VAL A 514 -17.26 16.16 -13.11
#